data_8d2ee743a73daae5f903ce8d386d76b7
#
_entry.id   8d2ee743a73daae5f903ce8d386d76b7
#
_cell.length_a   1.000
_cell.length_b   1.000
_cell.length_c   1.000
_cell.angle_alpha   90.00
_cell.angle_beta   90.00
_cell.angle_gamma   90.00
#
_symmetry.space_group_name_H-M   'P 1'
#
loop_
_entity.id
_entity.type
_entity.pdbx_description
1 polymer ?
#
loop_
_entity_poly.entity_id
_entity_poly.type
_entity_poly.pdbx_seq_one_letter_code
_entity_poly.pdbx_strand_id
1 'polypeptide(L)'
;DWYNQNKGKLHPVILSALVHLKFVTIHPFSDGNGRISRLMMNFILNKNEFPMLDIPYENRNGYYTALERSQVKLDEKIFLQWFFKRYLKEHKRLT
;
A
#
# COMPACT_ATOMS: atom_id res chain seq x y z
N ASP A 1 -18.02 -1.26 5.18
CA ASP A 1 -17.06 -1.73 4.20
C ASP A 1 -15.80 -2.29 4.87
N TRP A 2 -14.91 -2.85 4.08
CA TRP A 2 -13.72 -3.50 4.61
C TRP A 2 -12.86 -2.56 5.46
N TYR A 3 -12.66 -1.32 5.01
CA TYR A 3 -11.86 -0.35 5.74
C TYR A 3 -12.47 -0.06 7.12
N ASN A 4 -13.77 0.23 7.16
CA ASN A 4 -14.44 0.54 8.42
C ASN A 4 -14.43 -0.65 9.37
N GLN A 5 -14.51 -1.87 8.85
CA GLN A 5 -14.48 -3.07 9.66
C GLN A 5 -13.10 -3.33 10.28
N ASN A 6 -12.02 -2.84 9.65
CA ASN A 6 -10.67 -3.21 10.04
C ASN A 6 -9.83 -2.05 10.60
N LYS A 7 -10.30 -0.81 10.50
CA LYS A 7 -9.48 0.35 10.88
C LYS A 7 -9.08 0.37 12.35
N GLY A 8 -9.81 -0.31 13.20
CA GLY A 8 -9.45 -0.41 14.62
C GLY A 8 -8.77 -1.71 15.00
N LYS A 9 -8.57 -2.62 14.05
CA LYS A 9 -8.05 -3.97 14.30
C LYS A 9 -6.66 -4.20 13.75
N LEU A 10 -6.28 -3.45 12.71
CA LEU A 10 -5.01 -3.64 12.04
C LEU A 10 -4.09 -2.45 12.30
N HIS A 11 -2.80 -2.73 12.40
CA HIS A 11 -1.80 -1.67 12.48
C HIS A 11 -1.96 -0.74 11.25
N PRO A 12 -1.88 0.59 11.44
CA PRO A 12 -2.13 1.53 10.34
C PRO A 12 -1.26 1.31 9.10
N VAL A 13 -0.01 0.88 9.24
CA VAL A 13 0.85 0.60 8.09
C VAL A 13 0.33 -0.60 7.31
N ILE A 14 -0.10 -1.66 8.01
CA ILE A 14 -0.72 -2.82 7.36
C ILE A 14 -2.02 -2.41 6.69
N LEU A 15 -2.85 -1.66 7.40
CA LEU A 15 -4.14 -1.21 6.88
C LEU A 15 -3.96 -0.40 5.59
N SER A 16 -3.01 0.54 5.57
CA SER A 16 -2.76 1.35 4.39
C SER A 16 -2.32 0.52 3.19
N ALA A 17 -1.45 -0.47 3.42
CA ALA A 17 -0.99 -1.35 2.34
C ALA A 17 -2.12 -2.20 1.79
N LEU A 18 -2.96 -2.77 2.67
CA LEU A 18 -4.08 -3.62 2.24
C LEU A 18 -5.17 -2.84 1.52
N VAL A 19 -5.48 -1.63 1.98
CA VAL A 19 -6.44 -0.76 1.28
C VAL A 19 -5.94 -0.46 -0.13
N HIS A 20 -4.64 -0.15 -0.25
CA HIS A 20 -4.04 0.10 -1.56
C HIS A 20 -4.16 -1.11 -2.47
N LEU A 21 -3.76 -2.29 -1.99
CA LEU A 21 -3.82 -3.53 -2.79
C LEU A 21 -5.25 -3.85 -3.20
N LYS A 22 -6.20 -3.76 -2.26
CA LYS A 22 -7.59 -4.08 -2.55
C LYS A 22 -8.19 -3.13 -3.57
N PHE A 23 -7.88 -1.85 -3.47
CA PHE A 23 -8.40 -0.86 -4.42
C PHE A 23 -7.90 -1.16 -5.84
N VAL A 24 -6.60 -1.38 -6.02
CA VAL A 24 -6.06 -1.63 -7.37
C VAL A 24 -6.45 -3.00 -7.91
N THR A 25 -6.82 -3.94 -7.04
CA THR A 25 -7.32 -5.24 -7.48
C THR A 25 -8.73 -5.12 -8.04
N ILE A 26 -9.58 -4.31 -7.40
CA ILE A 26 -10.96 -4.09 -7.85
C ILE A 26 -11.00 -3.13 -9.04
N HIS A 27 -10.15 -2.10 -9.01
CA HIS A 27 -10.09 -1.07 -10.04
C HIS A 27 -8.71 -1.13 -10.71
N PRO A 28 -8.58 -1.92 -11.79
CA PRO A 28 -7.28 -2.09 -12.45
C PRO A 28 -6.68 -0.75 -12.87
N PHE A 29 -5.36 -0.72 -12.95
CA PHE A 29 -4.63 0.51 -13.21
C PHE A 29 -5.05 1.19 -14.50
N SER A 30 -5.59 2.37 -14.36
CA SER A 30 -5.44 3.46 -15.30
C SER A 30 -4.66 4.52 -14.53
N ASP A 31 -4.19 5.56 -15.19
CA ASP A 31 -3.36 6.58 -14.52
C ASP A 31 -4.05 7.15 -13.29
N GLY A 32 -5.36 7.40 -13.38
CA GLY A 32 -6.11 7.97 -12.27
C GLY A 32 -6.25 7.04 -11.08
N ASN A 33 -6.44 5.74 -11.34
CA ASN A 33 -6.67 4.77 -10.24
C ASN A 33 -5.41 4.52 -9.42
N GLY A 34 -4.25 4.50 -10.04
CA GLY A 34 -3.00 4.37 -9.31
C GLY A 34 -2.77 5.56 -8.40
N ARG A 35 -3.03 6.76 -8.90
CA ARG A 35 -2.92 7.99 -8.10
C ARG A 35 -3.88 7.97 -6.91
N ILE A 36 -5.12 7.61 -7.14
CA ILE A 36 -6.14 7.57 -6.09
C ILE A 36 -5.75 6.57 -5.01
N SER A 37 -5.29 5.37 -5.40
CA SER A 37 -4.91 4.36 -4.43
C SER A 37 -3.72 4.80 -3.56
N ARG A 38 -2.76 5.50 -4.15
CA ARG A 38 -1.63 6.03 -3.39
C ARG A 38 -2.05 7.16 -2.45
N LEU A 39 -3.00 8.00 -2.87
CA LEU A 39 -3.55 9.04 -2.00
C LEU A 39 -4.29 8.42 -0.81
N MET A 40 -5.09 7.38 -1.04
CA MET A 40 -5.80 6.69 0.02
C MET A 40 -4.84 6.08 1.03
N MET A 41 -3.81 5.41 0.53
CA MET A 41 -2.77 4.81 1.36
C MET A 41 -2.11 5.87 2.26
N ASN A 42 -1.70 6.98 1.69
CA ASN A 42 -1.02 8.04 2.43
C ASN A 42 -1.97 8.80 3.36
N PHE A 43 -3.24 8.90 3.00
CA PHE A 43 -4.25 9.46 3.90
C PHE A 43 -4.33 8.63 5.19
N ILE A 44 -4.36 7.32 5.07
CA ILE A 44 -4.43 6.43 6.24
C ILE A 44 -3.18 6.56 7.11
N LEU A 45 -2.00 6.58 6.48
CA LEU A 45 -0.75 6.74 7.20
C LEU A 45 -0.73 8.08 7.96
N ASN A 46 -1.04 9.16 7.26
CA ASN A 46 -0.99 10.50 7.84
C ASN A 46 -2.01 10.66 8.97
N LYS A 47 -3.22 10.15 8.80
CA LYS A 47 -4.26 10.22 9.81
C LYS A 47 -3.84 9.55 11.11
N ASN A 48 -3.02 8.52 11.03
CA ASN A 48 -2.56 7.75 12.18
C ASN A 48 -1.15 8.16 12.62
N GLU A 49 -0.68 9.32 12.16
CA GLU A 49 0.59 9.91 12.56
C GLU A 49 1.81 9.08 12.13
N PHE A 50 1.67 8.31 11.05
CA PHE A 50 2.79 7.61 10.43
C PHE A 50 3.27 8.39 9.22
N PRO A 51 4.59 8.38 8.94
CA PRO A 51 5.10 9.05 7.73
C PRO A 51 4.48 8.47 6.47
N MET A 52 4.23 9.35 5.50
CA MET A 52 3.72 8.93 4.21
C MET A 52 4.80 8.22 3.41
N LEU A 53 4.39 7.37 2.46
CA LEU A 53 5.29 6.68 1.57
C LEU A 53 5.17 7.24 0.16
N ASP A 54 6.28 7.70 -0.40
CA ASP A 54 6.35 8.08 -1.80
C ASP A 54 6.95 6.92 -2.59
N ILE A 55 6.34 6.63 -3.74
CA ILE A 55 6.84 5.59 -4.65
C ILE A 55 7.26 6.30 -5.94
N PRO A 56 8.53 6.69 -6.06
CA PRO A 56 8.99 7.41 -7.24
C PRO A 56 8.76 6.62 -8.51
N TYR A 57 8.47 7.33 -9.59
CA TYR A 57 8.11 6.69 -10.86
C TYR A 57 9.19 5.73 -11.33
N GLU A 58 10.46 6.11 -11.21
CA GLU A 58 11.58 5.28 -11.66
C GLU A 58 11.75 3.99 -10.86
N ASN A 59 11.14 3.89 -9.69
CA ASN A 59 11.25 2.71 -8.83
C ASN A 59 9.98 1.86 -8.83
N ARG A 60 9.06 2.09 -9.78
CA ARG A 60 7.76 1.43 -9.75
C ARG A 60 7.76 0.02 -10.32
N ASN A 61 8.85 -0.43 -10.94
CA ASN A 61 8.90 -1.80 -11.47
C ASN A 61 8.68 -2.84 -10.37
N GLY A 62 9.39 -2.72 -9.24
CA GLY A 62 9.19 -3.62 -8.11
C GLY A 62 7.80 -3.52 -7.52
N TYR A 63 7.28 -2.31 -7.45
CA TYR A 63 5.94 -2.03 -6.96
C TYR A 63 4.87 -2.75 -7.82
N TYR A 64 4.93 -2.58 -9.14
CA TYR A 64 3.96 -3.23 -10.03
C TYR A 64 4.11 -4.75 -10.01
N THR A 65 5.34 -5.25 -9.94
CA THR A 65 5.58 -6.69 -9.86
C THR A 65 4.96 -7.28 -8.59
N ALA A 66 5.14 -6.61 -7.44
CA ALA A 66 4.57 -7.09 -6.18
C ALA A 66 3.05 -7.09 -6.22
N LEU A 67 2.43 -6.04 -6.78
CA LEU A 67 0.99 -5.98 -6.92
C LEU A 67 0.47 -7.10 -7.81
N GLU A 68 1.08 -7.28 -8.98
CA GLU A 68 0.65 -8.29 -9.93
C GLU A 68 0.77 -9.69 -9.33
N ARG A 69 1.89 -9.98 -8.67
CA ARG A 69 2.09 -11.31 -8.07
C ARG A 69 1.08 -11.59 -6.97
N SER A 70 0.77 -10.58 -6.15
CA SER A 70 -0.26 -10.73 -5.12
C SER A 70 -1.62 -11.03 -5.74
N GLN A 71 -1.95 -10.35 -6.84
CA GLN A 71 -3.24 -10.52 -7.51
C GLN A 71 -3.34 -11.89 -8.16
N VAL A 72 -2.30 -12.31 -8.89
CA VAL A 72 -2.30 -13.60 -9.60
C VAL A 72 -2.34 -14.77 -8.63
N LYS A 73 -1.58 -14.69 -7.54
CA LYS A 73 -1.51 -15.78 -6.56
C LYS A 73 -2.56 -15.69 -5.47
N LEU A 74 -3.37 -14.64 -5.46
CA LEU A 74 -4.37 -14.38 -4.43
C LEU A 74 -3.73 -14.40 -3.02
N ASP A 75 -2.54 -13.82 -2.92
CA ASP A 75 -1.76 -13.82 -1.68
C ASP A 75 -1.30 -12.39 -1.37
N GLU A 76 -1.98 -11.75 -0.45
CA GLU A 76 -1.67 -10.37 -0.04
C GLU A 76 -0.31 -10.23 0.63
N LYS A 77 0.24 -11.33 1.15
CA LYS A 77 1.53 -11.29 1.84
C LYS A 77 2.67 -10.87 0.91
N ILE A 78 2.56 -11.16 -0.38
CA ILE A 78 3.59 -10.78 -1.36
C ILE A 78 3.73 -9.26 -1.40
N PHE A 79 2.61 -8.56 -1.54
CA PHE A 79 2.61 -7.10 -1.56
C PHE A 79 2.97 -6.52 -0.19
N LEU A 80 2.47 -7.12 0.90
CA LEU A 80 2.79 -6.66 2.24
C LEU A 80 4.29 -6.73 2.52
N GLN A 81 4.96 -7.81 2.12
CA GLN A 81 6.41 -7.93 2.31
C GLN A 81 7.16 -6.85 1.54
N TRP A 82 6.78 -6.61 0.29
CA TRP A 82 7.38 -5.54 -0.49
C TRP A 82 7.15 -4.19 0.17
N PHE A 83 5.92 -3.94 0.60
CA PHE A 83 5.52 -2.66 1.19
C PHE A 83 6.31 -2.38 2.47
N PHE A 84 6.38 -3.35 3.38
CA PHE A 84 7.11 -3.16 4.63
C PHE A 84 8.58 -2.94 4.39
N LYS A 85 9.18 -3.71 3.51
CA LYS A 85 10.59 -3.55 3.18
C LYS A 85 10.88 -2.15 2.65
N ARG A 86 10.01 -1.67 1.77
CA ARG A 86 10.14 -0.33 1.21
C ARG A 86 9.89 0.74 2.27
N TYR A 87 8.86 0.54 3.08
CA TYR A 87 8.50 1.51 4.11
C TYR A 87 9.64 1.67 5.13
N LEU A 88 10.21 0.56 5.60
CA LEU A 88 11.32 0.60 6.54
C LEU A 88 12.56 1.22 5.93
N LYS A 89 12.82 0.93 4.66
CA LYS A 89 13.97 1.53 3.96
C LYS A 89 13.85 3.04 3.87
N GLU A 90 12.66 3.55 3.56
CA GLU A 90 12.41 4.99 3.45
C GLU A 90 12.49 5.70 4.79
N HIS A 91 12.12 5.02 5.87
CA HIS A 91 11.93 5.64 7.18
C HIS A 91 12.79 5.03 8.27
N LYS A 92 13.92 4.47 7.92
CA LYS A 92 14.78 3.80 8.91
C LYS A 92 15.31 4.74 9.99
N ARG A 93 15.27 6.04 9.78
CA ARG A 93 15.66 7.01 10.81
C ARG A 93 14.65 7.12 11.94
N LEU A 94 13.46 6.55 11.75
CA LEU A 94 12.39 6.60 12.73
C LEU A 94 12.39 5.42 13.70
N THR A 95 13.26 4.48 13.49
CA THR A 95 13.37 3.29 14.32
C THR A 95 14.49 3.40 15.37
#